data_e561eb7e894256ec3e920578f8e0dd44
#
_entry.id   e561eb7e894256ec3e920578f8e0dd44
#
_cell.length_a   1.000
_cell.length_b   1.000
_cell.length_c   1.000
_cell.angle_alpha   90.00
_cell.angle_beta   90.00
_cell.angle_gamma   90.00
#
_symmetry.space_group_name_H-M   'P 1'
#
loop_
_entity.id
_entity.type
_entity.pdbx_description
1 polymer ?
#
loop_
_entity_poly.entity_id
_entity_poly.type
_entity_poly.pdbx_seq_one_letter_code
_entity_poly.pdbx_strand_id
1 'polypeptide(L)'
;ETDPSVPIGPDDTYNVEAQRFGEPVVPDFPIPYHTEIMESFDGIDMDAAGRVAGNGFYYLLGNIARLHEAVLAYARDFMINKGFTYVIPPFMMHGNVVQGVMSFPEMDAMMYKIEGEDLYLIGTSEHTMIGRFIDQTLDESKMPLTLTSYSPCFRKEKGAHGIEERGIYRIHQFEKQEMIVVCRPEESADWYEKLWQMSVELFRSMEIPVRQLNCCSGDLADLKVKSCDIEAWSPRQQKYFEVCSCSNLGDAQARRLHIRIKGKDGKTYLAHTLNNTCVAPPRMLIAFLENHLQADGSVTIPKVLQPYMGGLEVMVPVHKK
;
A
#
# COMPACT_ATOMS: atom_id res chain seq x y z
N GLU A 1 22.86 7.39 -0.69
CA GLU A 1 22.67 8.83 -0.98
C GLU A 1 21.31 9.07 -1.61
N THR A 2 20.69 10.20 -1.27
CA THR A 2 19.41 10.63 -1.84
C THR A 2 19.57 10.92 -3.34
N ASP A 3 18.61 10.50 -4.15
CA ASP A 3 18.59 10.79 -5.59
C ASP A 3 18.56 12.31 -5.83
N PRO A 4 19.39 12.84 -6.75
CA PRO A 4 19.45 14.29 -7.02
C PRO A 4 18.12 14.91 -7.47
N SER A 5 17.20 14.13 -8.02
CA SER A 5 15.87 14.61 -8.46
C SER A 5 14.86 14.79 -7.33
N VAL A 6 15.18 14.35 -6.10
CA VAL A 6 14.29 14.49 -4.94
C VAL A 6 14.13 15.96 -4.59
N PRO A 7 12.89 16.48 -4.49
CA PRO A 7 12.65 17.85 -4.03
C PRO A 7 13.23 18.09 -2.63
N ILE A 8 13.74 19.28 -2.40
CA ILE A 8 14.33 19.65 -1.10
C ILE A 8 13.24 20.37 -0.27
N GLY A 9 13.05 19.92 0.95
CA GLY A 9 12.11 20.53 1.88
C GLY A 9 12.22 19.89 3.26
N PRO A 10 11.75 20.60 4.32
CA PRO A 10 11.87 20.13 5.70
C PRO A 10 10.83 19.08 6.12
N ASP A 11 9.68 19.06 5.45
CA ASP A 11 8.54 18.20 5.79
C ASP A 11 7.63 17.95 4.57
N ASP A 12 6.58 17.15 4.75
CA ASP A 12 5.65 16.72 3.71
C ASP A 12 4.91 17.85 2.99
N THR A 13 4.85 19.06 3.56
CA THR A 13 4.24 20.21 2.91
C THR A 13 5.02 20.68 1.67
N TYR A 14 6.26 20.24 1.54
CA TYR A 14 7.13 20.50 0.40
C TYR A 14 7.09 19.41 -0.66
N ASN A 15 6.27 18.37 -0.49
CA ASN A 15 6.06 17.37 -1.51
C ASN A 15 5.47 18.00 -2.78
N VAL A 16 5.88 17.51 -3.93
CA VAL A 16 5.57 18.14 -5.23
C VAL A 16 4.65 17.25 -6.06
N GLU A 17 3.49 17.78 -6.44
CA GLU A 17 2.61 17.13 -7.42
C GLU A 17 3.32 17.07 -8.77
N ALA A 18 3.50 15.88 -9.31
CA ALA A 18 4.15 15.68 -10.60
C ALA A 18 3.12 15.58 -11.73
N GLN A 19 2.06 14.79 -11.54
CA GLN A 19 1.09 14.50 -12.59
C GLN A 19 -0.24 14.04 -12.01
N ARG A 20 -1.33 14.36 -12.72
CA ARG A 20 -2.70 13.88 -12.46
C ARG A 20 -3.14 12.91 -13.52
N PHE A 21 -3.96 11.94 -13.11
CA PHE A 21 -4.52 10.90 -13.98
C PHE A 21 -6.03 10.78 -13.72
N GLY A 22 -6.83 11.09 -14.73
CA GLY A 22 -8.28 11.18 -14.61
C GLY A 22 -8.75 12.51 -14.03
N GLU A 23 -9.99 12.88 -14.38
CA GLU A 23 -10.58 14.13 -13.95
C GLU A 23 -11.24 13.98 -12.57
N PRO A 24 -10.87 14.82 -11.59
CA PRO A 24 -11.57 14.84 -10.32
C PRO A 24 -12.99 15.38 -10.52
N VAL A 25 -13.97 14.65 -10.00
CA VAL A 25 -15.39 14.99 -10.11
C VAL A 25 -15.94 15.28 -8.72
N VAL A 26 -16.74 16.34 -8.62
CA VAL A 26 -17.54 16.66 -7.43
C VAL A 26 -18.99 16.51 -7.85
N PRO A 27 -19.73 15.50 -7.32
CA PRO A 27 -21.14 15.32 -7.68
C PRO A 27 -22.00 16.44 -7.10
N ASP A 28 -23.21 16.58 -7.63
CA ASP A 28 -24.20 17.59 -7.21
C ASP A 28 -25.04 17.16 -6.00
N PHE A 29 -24.66 16.08 -5.34
CA PHE A 29 -25.27 15.58 -4.10
C PHE A 29 -24.22 15.45 -3.00
N PRO A 30 -24.62 15.52 -1.70
CA PRO A 30 -23.68 15.40 -0.59
C PRO A 30 -23.17 13.96 -0.48
N ILE A 31 -21.88 13.83 -0.19
CA ILE A 31 -21.24 12.54 0.06
C ILE A 31 -21.09 12.37 1.57
N PRO A 32 -21.70 11.34 2.18
CA PRO A 32 -21.52 11.05 3.60
C PRO A 32 -20.09 10.63 3.92
N TYR A 33 -19.74 10.66 5.19
CA TYR A 33 -18.49 10.08 5.68
C TYR A 33 -18.43 8.58 5.35
N HIS A 34 -17.25 8.07 5.09
CA HIS A 34 -17.11 6.68 4.57
C HIS A 34 -17.73 5.61 5.48
N THR A 35 -17.66 5.78 6.80
CA THR A 35 -18.33 4.84 7.72
C THR A 35 -19.83 4.88 7.59
N GLU A 36 -20.43 6.05 7.35
CA GLU A 36 -21.86 6.16 7.11
C GLU A 36 -22.30 5.50 5.80
N ILE A 37 -21.47 5.61 4.76
CA ILE A 37 -21.69 4.86 3.49
C ILE A 37 -21.66 3.36 3.78
N MET A 38 -20.65 2.87 4.49
CA MET A 38 -20.53 1.45 4.83
C MET A 38 -21.68 0.95 5.71
N GLU A 39 -22.11 1.74 6.69
CA GLU A 39 -23.25 1.44 7.56
C GLU A 39 -24.56 1.30 6.78
N SER A 40 -24.73 2.09 5.70
CA SER A 40 -25.93 1.97 4.84
C SER A 40 -26.05 0.60 4.16
N PHE A 41 -24.97 -0.14 4.06
CA PHE A 41 -24.90 -1.52 3.56
C PHE A 41 -24.84 -2.56 4.67
N ASP A 42 -25.02 -2.21 5.94
CA ASP A 42 -24.70 -3.06 7.10
C ASP A 42 -23.28 -3.64 7.01
N GLY A 43 -22.34 -2.86 6.48
CA GLY A 43 -21.03 -3.33 6.04
C GLY A 43 -19.89 -3.12 7.03
N ILE A 44 -20.12 -2.47 8.16
CA ILE A 44 -19.08 -2.15 9.15
C ILE A 44 -19.65 -2.18 10.57
N ASP A 45 -18.86 -2.69 11.53
CA ASP A 45 -19.17 -2.66 12.96
C ASP A 45 -17.92 -2.24 13.75
N MET A 46 -17.81 -0.94 14.01
CA MET A 46 -16.71 -0.37 14.79
C MET A 46 -16.92 -0.53 16.29
N ASP A 47 -18.15 -0.56 16.75
CA ASP A 47 -18.47 -0.71 18.18
C ASP A 47 -18.07 -2.11 18.68
N ALA A 48 -18.38 -3.15 17.93
CA ALA A 48 -17.92 -4.50 18.26
C ALA A 48 -16.39 -4.60 18.23
N ALA A 49 -15.75 -4.01 17.23
CA ALA A 49 -14.28 -3.97 17.14
C ALA A 49 -13.65 -3.26 18.36
N GLY A 50 -14.25 -2.17 18.81
CA GLY A 50 -13.83 -1.45 20.03
C GLY A 50 -13.89 -2.33 21.28
N ARG A 51 -14.92 -3.15 21.42
CA ARG A 51 -15.05 -4.10 22.56
C ARG A 51 -14.06 -5.26 22.50
N VAL A 52 -13.70 -5.70 21.28
CA VAL A 52 -12.83 -6.88 21.08
C VAL A 52 -11.34 -6.51 21.10
N ALA A 53 -10.96 -5.44 20.44
CA ALA A 53 -9.57 -5.11 20.18
C ALA A 53 -9.21 -3.64 20.45
N GLY A 54 -10.19 -2.77 20.63
CA GLY A 54 -9.98 -1.35 20.85
C GLY A 54 -10.17 -0.49 19.59
N ASN A 55 -9.87 0.80 19.72
CA ASN A 55 -9.94 1.73 18.60
C ASN A 55 -8.89 1.40 17.53
N GLY A 56 -9.20 1.70 16.27
CA GLY A 56 -8.30 1.41 15.17
C GLY A 56 -8.43 -0.02 14.60
N PHE A 57 -9.45 -0.75 15.03
CA PHE A 57 -9.87 -2.03 14.48
C PHE A 57 -11.29 -1.93 13.93
N TYR A 58 -11.72 -2.92 13.17
CA TYR A 58 -13.00 -2.91 12.48
C TYR A 58 -13.48 -4.33 12.21
N TYR A 59 -14.79 -4.48 12.02
CA TYR A 59 -15.38 -5.61 11.34
C TYR A 59 -15.95 -5.10 10.01
N LEU A 60 -15.61 -5.75 8.91
CA LEU A 60 -16.28 -5.56 7.62
C LEU A 60 -17.24 -6.71 7.39
N LEU A 61 -18.44 -6.41 6.87
CA LEU A 61 -19.52 -7.38 6.73
C LEU A 61 -20.17 -7.27 5.34
N GLY A 62 -20.81 -8.36 4.93
CA GLY A 62 -21.64 -8.40 3.74
C GLY A 62 -20.92 -7.95 2.47
N ASN A 63 -21.59 -7.12 1.68
CA ASN A 63 -21.04 -6.66 0.41
C ASN A 63 -19.84 -5.74 0.55
N ILE A 64 -19.66 -5.04 1.67
CA ILE A 64 -18.45 -4.25 1.92
C ILE A 64 -17.25 -5.19 2.12
N ALA A 65 -17.39 -6.25 2.91
CA ALA A 65 -16.34 -7.26 3.07
C ALA A 65 -16.03 -7.95 1.74
N ARG A 66 -17.05 -8.26 0.94
CA ARG A 66 -16.89 -8.83 -0.38
C ARG A 66 -16.14 -7.91 -1.33
N LEU A 67 -16.45 -6.61 -1.32
CA LEU A 67 -15.75 -5.61 -2.13
C LEU A 67 -14.27 -5.51 -1.73
N HIS A 68 -13.98 -5.52 -0.43
CA HIS A 68 -12.62 -5.55 0.10
C HIS A 68 -11.81 -6.72 -0.48
N GLU A 69 -12.36 -7.94 -0.43
CA GLU A 69 -11.71 -9.12 -1.01
C GLU A 69 -11.63 -9.07 -2.53
N ALA A 70 -12.65 -8.54 -3.19
CA ALA A 70 -12.68 -8.40 -4.65
C ALA A 70 -11.54 -7.49 -5.15
N VAL A 71 -11.29 -6.38 -4.47
CA VAL A 71 -10.19 -5.45 -4.79
C VAL A 71 -8.84 -6.14 -4.63
N LEU A 72 -8.63 -6.89 -3.54
CA LEU A 72 -7.39 -7.65 -3.32
C LEU A 72 -7.18 -8.73 -4.38
N ALA A 73 -8.22 -9.49 -4.70
CA ALA A 73 -8.16 -10.55 -5.72
C ALA A 73 -7.86 -9.98 -7.11
N TYR A 74 -8.51 -8.88 -7.46
CA TYR A 74 -8.23 -8.18 -8.72
C TYR A 74 -6.78 -7.67 -8.77
N ALA A 75 -6.30 -7.03 -7.72
CA ALA A 75 -4.93 -6.53 -7.64
C ALA A 75 -3.89 -7.66 -7.77
N ARG A 76 -4.12 -8.79 -7.12
CA ARG A 76 -3.28 -10.00 -7.28
C ARG A 76 -3.21 -10.43 -8.74
N ASP A 77 -4.34 -10.60 -9.39
CA ASP A 77 -4.40 -11.06 -10.78
C ASP A 77 -3.80 -10.02 -11.74
N PHE A 78 -4.03 -8.75 -11.48
CA PHE A 78 -3.41 -7.65 -12.22
C PHE A 78 -1.88 -7.76 -12.19
N MET A 79 -1.28 -8.00 -11.03
CA MET A 79 0.16 -8.13 -10.88
C MET A 79 0.70 -9.42 -11.50
N ILE A 80 -0.01 -10.54 -11.37
CA ILE A 80 0.35 -11.80 -12.04
C ILE A 80 0.37 -11.60 -13.56
N ASN A 81 -0.62 -10.89 -14.09
CA ASN A 81 -0.71 -10.58 -15.53
C ASN A 81 0.41 -9.63 -16.01
N LYS A 82 1.00 -8.85 -15.11
CA LYS A 82 2.20 -8.05 -15.38
C LYS A 82 3.50 -8.87 -15.34
N GLY A 83 3.44 -10.16 -15.05
CA GLY A 83 4.59 -11.05 -14.98
C GLY A 83 5.23 -11.17 -13.60
N PHE A 84 4.61 -10.63 -12.55
CA PHE A 84 5.08 -10.75 -11.18
C PHE A 84 4.73 -12.11 -10.61
N THR A 85 5.65 -12.70 -9.84
CA THR A 85 5.40 -13.94 -9.11
C THR A 85 4.65 -13.66 -7.82
N TYR A 86 3.49 -14.30 -7.64
CA TYR A 86 2.67 -14.17 -6.43
C TYR A 86 3.27 -14.97 -5.28
N VAL A 87 3.39 -14.33 -4.12
CA VAL A 87 3.97 -14.91 -2.91
C VAL A 87 3.10 -14.60 -1.69
N ILE A 88 2.87 -15.59 -0.85
CA ILE A 88 2.34 -15.40 0.50
C ILE A 88 3.50 -15.62 1.48
N PRO A 89 4.03 -14.56 2.10
CA PRO A 89 5.18 -14.64 2.99
C PRO A 89 4.77 -14.98 4.43
N PRO A 90 5.73 -15.26 5.32
CA PRO A 90 5.48 -15.25 6.75
C PRO A 90 4.98 -13.87 7.23
N PHE A 91 4.04 -13.87 8.17
CA PHE A 91 3.47 -12.63 8.72
C PHE A 91 4.15 -12.20 10.04
N MET A 92 5.15 -12.93 10.44
CA MET A 92 6.04 -12.63 11.57
C MET A 92 7.48 -12.78 11.13
N MET A 93 8.39 -12.09 11.81
CA MET A 93 9.82 -12.14 11.49
C MET A 93 10.68 -11.93 12.74
N HIS A 94 11.93 -12.39 12.68
CA HIS A 94 12.93 -12.14 13.71
C HIS A 94 13.41 -10.69 13.73
N GLY A 95 13.91 -10.23 14.86
CA GLY A 95 14.40 -8.88 15.05
C GLY A 95 15.54 -8.47 14.12
N ASN A 96 16.41 -9.41 13.72
CA ASN A 96 17.50 -9.13 12.78
C ASN A 96 16.97 -8.76 11.37
N VAL A 97 15.82 -9.31 10.97
CA VAL A 97 15.16 -8.95 9.71
C VAL A 97 14.57 -7.54 9.83
N VAL A 98 13.90 -7.24 10.94
CA VAL A 98 13.34 -5.90 11.20
C VAL A 98 14.42 -4.84 11.04
N GLN A 99 15.56 -5.02 11.70
CA GLN A 99 16.68 -4.08 11.68
C GLN A 99 17.32 -3.93 10.31
N GLY A 100 17.12 -4.90 9.43
CA GLY A 100 17.60 -4.84 8.05
C GLY A 100 16.70 -4.05 7.11
N VAL A 101 15.39 -4.00 7.39
CA VAL A 101 14.40 -3.42 6.47
C VAL A 101 13.93 -2.02 6.88
N MET A 102 14.18 -1.58 8.10
CA MET A 102 13.79 -0.25 8.58
C MET A 102 14.80 0.30 9.62
N SER A 103 14.70 1.60 9.90
CA SER A 103 15.49 2.23 10.96
C SER A 103 14.95 1.87 12.35
N PHE A 104 15.78 2.06 13.37
CA PHE A 104 15.37 1.80 14.75
C PHE A 104 14.20 2.67 15.23
N PRO A 105 14.17 4.00 14.94
CA PRO A 105 12.99 4.82 15.26
C PRO A 105 11.70 4.34 14.59
N GLU A 106 11.76 3.94 13.34
CA GLU A 106 10.61 3.40 12.60
C GLU A 106 10.11 2.10 13.24
N MET A 107 11.04 1.23 13.65
CA MET A 107 10.73 -0.03 14.32
C MET A 107 9.94 0.21 15.62
N ASP A 108 10.39 1.12 16.48
CA ASP A 108 9.72 1.43 17.74
C ASP A 108 8.33 2.03 17.54
N ALA A 109 8.17 2.88 16.52
CA ALA A 109 6.90 3.53 16.22
C ALA A 109 5.85 2.60 15.59
N MET A 110 6.29 1.57 14.85
CA MET A 110 5.42 0.75 14.00
C MET A 110 5.16 -0.65 14.55
N MET A 111 6.18 -1.34 15.06
CA MET A 111 6.16 -2.80 15.16
C MET A 111 5.56 -3.33 16.46
N TYR A 112 4.61 -4.28 16.31
CA TYR A 112 4.17 -5.13 17.42
C TYR A 112 5.16 -6.28 17.62
N LYS A 113 5.53 -6.55 18.88
CA LYS A 113 6.38 -7.67 19.27
C LYS A 113 5.59 -8.72 20.02
N ILE A 114 5.86 -10.00 19.77
CA ILE A 114 5.31 -11.10 20.52
C ILE A 114 6.08 -11.20 21.86
N GLU A 115 5.36 -11.15 22.95
CA GLU A 115 5.94 -11.23 24.29
C GLU A 115 6.65 -12.57 24.49
N GLY A 116 7.89 -12.51 25.01
CA GLY A 116 8.69 -13.70 25.31
C GLY A 116 9.35 -14.39 24.11
N GLU A 117 9.17 -13.86 22.90
CA GLU A 117 9.75 -14.43 21.67
C GLU A 117 10.45 -13.37 20.84
N ASP A 118 11.47 -13.80 20.06
CA ASP A 118 12.10 -12.95 19.03
C ASP A 118 11.26 -12.99 17.75
N LEU A 119 10.01 -12.53 17.85
CA LEU A 119 9.08 -12.44 16.74
C LEU A 119 8.33 -11.10 16.77
N TYR A 120 8.24 -10.50 15.60
CA TYR A 120 7.51 -9.26 15.35
C TYR A 120 6.45 -9.50 14.28
N LEU A 121 5.26 -8.93 14.46
CA LEU A 121 4.26 -8.92 13.40
C LEU A 121 4.70 -7.95 12.29
N ILE A 122 4.52 -8.34 11.05
CA ILE A 122 4.88 -7.47 9.93
C ILE A 122 3.95 -6.26 9.82
N GLY A 123 4.49 -5.10 9.48
CA GLY A 123 3.74 -3.89 9.15
C GLY A 123 3.43 -3.77 7.65
N THR A 124 4.10 -4.57 6.85
CA THR A 124 3.91 -4.75 5.41
C THR A 124 4.57 -6.05 4.98
N SER A 125 4.09 -6.68 3.91
CA SER A 125 4.74 -7.87 3.37
C SER A 125 6.16 -7.61 2.86
N GLU A 126 6.50 -6.36 2.52
CA GLU A 126 7.87 -5.96 2.16
C GLU A 126 8.91 -6.51 3.15
N HIS A 127 8.61 -6.45 4.43
CA HIS A 127 9.54 -6.84 5.49
C HIS A 127 10.04 -8.27 5.34
N THR A 128 9.12 -9.22 5.24
CA THR A 128 9.49 -10.64 5.11
C THR A 128 9.80 -11.03 3.66
N MET A 129 9.31 -10.29 2.69
CA MET A 129 9.68 -10.50 1.29
C MET A 129 11.15 -10.19 1.04
N ILE A 130 11.66 -9.09 1.58
CA ILE A 130 13.09 -8.75 1.52
C ILE A 130 13.89 -9.64 2.46
N GLY A 131 13.36 -9.93 3.65
CA GLY A 131 13.97 -10.86 4.60
C GLY A 131 14.20 -12.27 4.05
N ARG A 132 13.42 -12.70 3.05
CA ARG A 132 13.62 -13.96 2.34
C ARG A 132 15.03 -14.12 1.79
N PHE A 133 15.69 -13.03 1.47
CA PHE A 133 16.99 -13.03 0.82
C PHE A 133 18.17 -12.78 1.78
N ILE A 134 17.92 -12.76 3.11
CA ILE A 134 18.98 -12.53 4.11
C ILE A 134 20.14 -13.49 3.90
N ASP A 135 21.37 -12.96 3.88
CA ASP A 135 22.64 -13.72 3.68
C ASP A 135 22.68 -14.53 2.37
N GLN A 136 21.90 -14.14 1.37
CA GLN A 136 21.88 -14.84 0.07
C GLN A 136 22.71 -14.11 -0.99
N THR A 137 23.37 -14.89 -1.82
CA THR A 137 23.99 -14.43 -3.06
C THR A 137 23.15 -14.91 -4.24
N LEU A 138 22.59 -13.97 -4.97
CA LEU A 138 21.64 -14.23 -6.06
C LEU A 138 22.38 -14.29 -7.41
N ASP A 139 21.85 -15.08 -8.32
CA ASP A 139 22.37 -15.19 -9.68
C ASP A 139 21.93 -14.00 -10.53
N GLU A 140 22.89 -13.25 -11.07
CA GLU A 140 22.63 -12.09 -11.94
C GLU A 140 21.73 -12.43 -13.13
N SER A 141 21.84 -13.64 -13.67
CA SER A 141 21.03 -14.08 -14.82
C SER A 141 19.53 -14.17 -14.52
N LYS A 142 19.17 -14.20 -13.22
CA LYS A 142 17.77 -14.24 -12.75
C LYS A 142 17.20 -12.88 -12.41
N MET A 143 18.01 -11.83 -12.51
CA MET A 143 17.56 -10.47 -12.22
C MET A 143 16.85 -9.85 -13.42
N PRO A 144 15.84 -9.01 -13.19
CA PRO A 144 15.24 -8.64 -11.89
C PRO A 144 14.33 -9.75 -11.36
N LEU A 145 14.20 -9.81 -10.02
CA LEU A 145 13.13 -10.56 -9.36
C LEU A 145 11.95 -9.62 -9.17
N THR A 146 10.84 -9.96 -9.79
CA THR A 146 9.59 -9.19 -9.72
C THR A 146 8.54 -10.00 -8.98
N LEU A 147 8.21 -9.57 -7.77
CA LEU A 147 7.39 -10.32 -6.84
C LEU A 147 6.19 -9.47 -6.41
N THR A 148 5.05 -10.12 -6.23
CA THR A 148 3.88 -9.49 -5.64
C THR A 148 3.40 -10.32 -4.45
N SER A 149 3.08 -9.67 -3.35
CA SER A 149 2.79 -10.34 -2.10
C SER A 149 1.52 -9.82 -1.45
N TYR A 150 0.79 -10.74 -0.85
CA TYR A 150 -0.35 -10.45 0.01
C TYR A 150 0.04 -10.65 1.46
N SER A 151 -0.41 -9.75 2.33
CA SER A 151 -0.40 -9.98 3.77
C SER A 151 -1.41 -9.11 4.51
N PRO A 152 -1.83 -9.53 5.72
CA PRO A 152 -2.23 -8.57 6.72
C PRO A 152 -1.03 -7.71 7.13
N CYS A 153 -1.32 -6.51 7.61
CA CYS A 153 -0.34 -5.54 8.08
C CYS A 153 -0.76 -5.07 9.47
N PHE A 154 0.19 -5.02 10.39
CA PHE A 154 -0.06 -4.62 11.78
C PHE A 154 0.83 -3.45 12.14
N ARG A 155 0.24 -2.33 12.58
CA ARG A 155 0.98 -1.11 12.90
C ARG A 155 0.48 -0.48 14.19
N LYS A 156 1.41 -0.11 15.06
CA LYS A 156 1.09 0.62 16.30
C LYS A 156 0.60 2.04 16.05
N GLU A 157 1.04 2.66 14.94
CA GLU A 157 0.70 4.05 14.58
C GLU A 157 1.03 5.06 15.68
N LYS A 158 2.12 4.83 16.45
CA LYS A 158 2.59 5.77 17.48
C LYS A 158 3.01 7.10 16.85
N GLY A 159 2.53 8.20 17.42
CA GLY A 159 2.89 9.55 16.98
C GLY A 159 2.21 9.99 15.69
N ALA A 160 1.35 9.16 15.14
CA ALA A 160 0.54 9.53 13.99
C ALA A 160 -0.61 10.42 14.46
N HIS A 161 -0.55 11.70 14.10
CA HIS A 161 -1.61 12.67 14.31
C HIS A 161 -2.12 13.09 12.93
N GLY A 162 -3.38 12.90 12.67
CA GLY A 162 -3.96 13.24 11.37
C GLY A 162 -5.45 13.44 11.41
N ILE A 163 -5.92 14.06 10.36
CA ILE A 163 -7.23 14.70 10.20
C ILE A 163 -8.41 13.72 10.35
N GLU A 164 -8.21 12.43 10.21
CA GLU A 164 -9.30 11.46 10.28
C GLU A 164 -8.97 10.28 11.20
N GLU A 165 -8.90 10.56 12.49
CA GLU A 165 -8.74 9.52 13.51
C GLU A 165 -9.96 8.59 13.63
N ARG A 166 -11.11 9.01 13.08
CA ARG A 166 -12.32 8.20 13.03
C ARG A 166 -12.39 7.40 11.74
N GLY A 167 -13.02 6.24 11.80
CA GLY A 167 -13.21 5.38 10.64
C GLY A 167 -12.00 4.51 10.34
N ILE A 168 -11.76 4.24 9.07
CA ILE A 168 -10.81 3.22 8.61
C ILE A 168 -9.63 3.79 7.82
N TYR A 169 -9.37 5.09 7.92
CA TYR A 169 -8.23 5.72 7.26
C TYR A 169 -6.90 5.34 7.93
N ARG A 170 -6.82 5.42 9.25
CA ARG A 170 -5.64 5.08 10.04
C ARG A 170 -6.01 4.03 11.09
N ILE A 171 -5.47 2.83 10.90
CA ILE A 171 -5.90 1.62 11.62
C ILE A 171 -4.69 0.76 11.97
N HIS A 172 -4.83 -0.08 13.00
CA HIS A 172 -3.78 -0.97 13.48
C HIS A 172 -3.64 -2.25 12.66
N GLN A 173 -4.69 -2.64 11.94
CA GLN A 173 -4.73 -3.85 11.13
C GLN A 173 -5.38 -3.55 9.78
N PHE A 174 -4.72 -3.92 8.69
CA PHE A 174 -5.27 -3.86 7.35
C PHE A 174 -4.62 -4.94 6.46
N GLU A 175 -5.11 -5.11 5.26
CA GLU A 175 -4.55 -6.04 4.28
C GLU A 175 -3.99 -5.27 3.09
N LYS A 176 -2.96 -5.81 2.47
CA LYS A 176 -2.28 -5.14 1.37
C LYS A 176 -1.75 -6.14 0.35
N GLN A 177 -1.91 -5.80 -0.93
CA GLN A 177 -1.16 -6.39 -2.02
C GLN A 177 0.01 -5.45 -2.35
N GLU A 178 1.22 -5.99 -2.38
CA GLU A 178 2.47 -5.26 -2.51
C GLU A 178 3.23 -5.66 -3.76
N MET A 179 4.06 -4.75 -4.29
CA MET A 179 5.04 -5.02 -5.34
C MET A 179 6.44 -4.95 -4.75
N ILE A 180 7.27 -5.97 -5.02
CA ILE A 180 8.66 -6.05 -4.56
C ILE A 180 9.55 -6.32 -5.76
N VAL A 181 10.60 -5.54 -5.90
CA VAL A 181 11.62 -5.77 -6.93
C VAL A 181 12.99 -5.85 -6.27
N VAL A 182 13.73 -6.91 -6.63
CA VAL A 182 15.16 -7.08 -6.31
C VAL A 182 15.90 -7.08 -7.64
N CYS A 183 16.81 -6.15 -7.84
CA CYS A 183 17.40 -5.94 -9.14
C CYS A 183 18.87 -5.50 -9.06
N ARG A 184 19.51 -5.43 -10.22
CA ARG A 184 20.83 -4.82 -10.35
C ARG A 184 20.74 -3.31 -10.12
N PRO A 185 21.80 -2.66 -9.58
CA PRO A 185 21.79 -1.22 -9.31
C PRO A 185 21.37 -0.35 -10.51
N GLU A 186 21.84 -0.69 -11.72
CA GLU A 186 21.53 0.06 -12.94
C GLU A 186 20.06 -0.06 -13.41
N GLU A 187 19.30 -1.00 -12.87
CA GLU A 187 17.88 -1.22 -13.20
C GLU A 187 16.92 -0.50 -12.25
N SER A 188 17.40 -0.04 -11.09
CA SER A 188 16.49 0.42 -10.02
C SER A 188 15.73 1.70 -10.39
N ALA A 189 16.35 2.64 -11.10
CA ALA A 189 15.68 3.86 -11.53
C ALA A 189 14.49 3.56 -12.47
N ASP A 190 14.68 2.66 -13.44
CA ASP A 190 13.63 2.26 -14.37
C ASP A 190 12.51 1.50 -13.67
N TRP A 191 12.85 0.61 -12.73
CA TRP A 191 11.84 -0.11 -11.97
C TRP A 191 11.02 0.79 -11.06
N TYR A 192 11.63 1.81 -10.47
CA TYR A 192 10.89 2.82 -9.71
C TYR A 192 9.79 3.46 -10.56
N GLU A 193 10.13 3.91 -11.77
CA GLU A 193 9.15 4.51 -12.69
C GLU A 193 8.04 3.52 -13.10
N LYS A 194 8.38 2.28 -13.38
CA LYS A 194 7.39 1.24 -13.73
C LYS A 194 6.44 0.93 -12.59
N LEU A 195 6.97 0.86 -11.35
CA LEU A 195 6.17 0.45 -10.20
C LEU A 195 5.05 1.45 -9.88
N TRP A 196 5.37 2.73 -9.76
CA TRP A 196 4.31 3.69 -9.43
C TRP A 196 3.28 3.82 -10.57
N GLN A 197 3.70 3.67 -11.82
CA GLN A 197 2.78 3.66 -12.96
C GLN A 197 1.81 2.49 -12.93
N MET A 198 2.22 1.33 -12.43
CA MET A 198 1.33 0.18 -12.26
C MET A 198 0.22 0.45 -11.24
N SER A 199 0.53 1.15 -10.14
CA SER A 199 -0.51 1.58 -9.19
C SER A 199 -1.50 2.53 -9.83
N VAL A 200 -1.02 3.50 -10.61
CA VAL A 200 -1.88 4.42 -11.36
C VAL A 200 -2.79 3.65 -12.32
N GLU A 201 -2.23 2.72 -13.08
CA GLU A 201 -3.00 1.90 -14.02
C GLU A 201 -4.09 1.09 -13.32
N LEU A 202 -3.77 0.48 -12.17
CA LEU A 202 -4.75 -0.26 -11.37
C LEU A 202 -5.90 0.63 -10.91
N PHE A 203 -5.60 1.75 -10.28
CA PHE A 203 -6.62 2.68 -9.79
C PHE A 203 -7.46 3.27 -10.92
N ARG A 204 -6.83 3.62 -12.03
CA ARG A 204 -7.56 4.12 -13.21
C ARG A 204 -8.45 3.05 -13.84
N SER A 205 -8.04 1.79 -13.81
CA SER A 205 -8.89 0.68 -14.28
C SER A 205 -10.14 0.49 -13.41
N MET A 206 -10.07 0.91 -12.15
CA MET A 206 -11.20 0.96 -11.22
C MET A 206 -11.94 2.32 -11.25
N GLU A 207 -11.62 3.17 -12.23
CA GLU A 207 -12.28 4.47 -12.45
C GLU A 207 -12.14 5.43 -11.26
N ILE A 208 -10.97 5.44 -10.64
CA ILE A 208 -10.63 6.34 -9.53
C ILE A 208 -9.57 7.34 -10.01
N PRO A 209 -9.83 8.66 -9.96
CA PRO A 209 -8.82 9.66 -10.26
C PRO A 209 -7.71 9.66 -9.22
N VAL A 210 -6.47 9.75 -9.68
CA VAL A 210 -5.29 9.76 -8.81
C VAL A 210 -4.27 10.81 -9.26
N ARG A 211 -3.32 11.12 -8.39
CA ARG A 211 -2.14 11.92 -8.71
C ARG A 211 -0.88 11.28 -8.17
N GLN A 212 0.26 11.61 -8.79
CA GLN A 212 1.58 11.29 -8.27
C GLN A 212 2.13 12.49 -7.49
N LEU A 213 2.56 12.23 -6.26
CA LEU A 213 3.17 13.23 -5.37
C LEU A 213 4.62 12.80 -5.06
N ASN A 214 5.60 13.56 -5.52
CA ASN A 214 7.00 13.29 -5.21
C ASN A 214 7.32 13.73 -3.79
N CYS A 215 7.82 12.80 -2.98
CA CYS A 215 8.24 13.09 -1.62
C CYS A 215 9.52 13.91 -1.61
N CYS A 216 9.55 14.96 -0.79
CA CYS A 216 10.76 15.77 -0.60
C CYS A 216 11.72 15.13 0.40
N SER A 217 12.92 15.68 0.51
CA SER A 217 13.99 15.16 1.37
C SER A 217 13.60 15.04 2.84
N GLY A 218 12.78 15.95 3.35
CA GLY A 218 12.31 15.92 4.74
C GLY A 218 11.20 14.91 5.03
N ASP A 219 10.59 14.36 3.98
CA ASP A 219 9.54 13.33 4.08
C ASP A 219 10.04 11.92 3.71
N LEU A 220 11.30 11.79 3.33
CA LEU A 220 11.88 10.47 3.07
C LEU A 220 12.20 9.74 4.37
N ALA A 221 11.77 8.48 4.48
CA ALA A 221 12.24 7.59 5.53
C ALA A 221 13.75 7.30 5.38
N ASP A 222 14.40 6.93 6.48
CA ASP A 222 15.86 6.88 6.61
C ASP A 222 16.58 6.03 5.55
N LEU A 223 15.95 4.96 5.06
CA LEU A 223 16.59 4.05 4.10
C LEU A 223 16.23 4.34 2.64
N LYS A 224 15.37 5.31 2.38
CA LYS A 224 14.88 5.59 1.02
C LYS A 224 15.80 6.53 0.26
N VAL A 225 16.07 6.15 -0.98
CA VAL A 225 16.80 6.97 -1.95
C VAL A 225 15.86 7.94 -2.66
N LYS A 226 14.65 7.46 -2.97
CA LYS A 226 13.60 8.22 -3.66
C LYS A 226 12.24 7.59 -3.35
N SER A 227 11.23 8.42 -3.21
CA SER A 227 9.86 7.96 -2.96
C SER A 227 8.84 8.89 -3.61
N CYS A 228 7.72 8.31 -4.00
CA CYS A 228 6.52 9.07 -4.34
C CYS A 228 5.29 8.35 -3.80
N ASP A 229 4.25 9.14 -3.55
CA ASP A 229 2.95 8.64 -3.19
C ASP A 229 2.02 8.70 -4.39
N ILE A 230 1.11 7.75 -4.49
CA ILE A 230 -0.08 7.88 -5.31
C ILE A 230 -1.22 8.24 -4.39
N GLU A 231 -1.87 9.35 -4.70
CA GLU A 231 -2.98 9.88 -3.94
C GLU A 231 -4.26 9.78 -4.76
N ALA A 232 -5.34 9.31 -4.14
CA ALA A 232 -6.65 9.21 -4.77
C ALA A 232 -7.50 10.45 -4.47
N TRP A 233 -8.35 10.80 -5.42
CA TRP A 233 -9.30 11.89 -5.26
C TRP A 233 -10.40 11.54 -4.27
N SER A 234 -10.67 12.44 -3.31
CA SER A 234 -11.82 12.39 -2.41
C SER A 234 -12.84 13.45 -2.84
N PRO A 235 -13.96 13.06 -3.47
CA PRO A 235 -15.01 14.02 -3.82
C PRO A 235 -15.62 14.69 -2.60
N ARG A 236 -15.69 14.00 -1.45
CA ARG A 236 -16.22 14.54 -0.19
C ARG A 236 -15.33 15.65 0.35
N GLN A 237 -14.02 15.44 0.40
CA GLN A 237 -13.07 16.42 0.94
C GLN A 237 -12.60 17.41 -0.12
N GLN A 238 -12.83 17.14 -1.40
CA GLN A 238 -12.32 17.88 -2.55
C GLN A 238 -10.80 18.05 -2.50
N LYS A 239 -10.12 16.97 -2.14
CA LYS A 239 -8.65 16.87 -2.12
C LYS A 239 -8.21 15.43 -2.39
N TYR A 240 -6.94 15.29 -2.68
CA TYR A 240 -6.29 13.98 -2.81
C TYR A 240 -5.77 13.50 -1.45
N PHE A 241 -5.73 12.19 -1.25
CA PHE A 241 -5.13 11.56 -0.07
C PHE A 241 -4.35 10.30 -0.45
N GLU A 242 -3.34 9.98 0.33
CA GLU A 242 -2.43 8.87 0.06
C GLU A 242 -3.14 7.51 0.09
N VAL A 243 -2.93 6.72 -0.97
CA VAL A 243 -3.41 5.34 -1.09
C VAL A 243 -2.30 4.34 -1.42
N CYS A 244 -1.19 4.80 -2.00
CA CYS A 244 -0.02 3.98 -2.31
C CYS A 244 1.26 4.76 -2.05
N SER A 245 2.33 4.05 -1.68
CA SER A 245 3.67 4.62 -1.57
C SER A 245 4.66 3.75 -2.32
N CYS A 246 5.42 4.37 -3.23
CA CYS A 246 6.46 3.73 -4.04
C CYS A 246 7.83 4.20 -3.58
N SER A 247 8.74 3.26 -3.33
CA SER A 247 10.06 3.58 -2.77
C SER A 247 11.18 2.83 -3.47
N ASN A 248 12.25 3.55 -3.75
CA ASN A 248 13.54 2.99 -4.11
C ASN A 248 14.45 3.07 -2.87
N LEU A 249 14.89 1.93 -2.36
CA LEU A 249 15.77 1.83 -1.18
C LEU A 249 17.25 1.75 -1.58
N GLY A 250 17.56 1.73 -2.87
CA GLY A 250 18.93 1.50 -3.32
C GLY A 250 19.50 0.22 -2.72
N ASP A 251 20.72 0.29 -2.20
CA ASP A 251 21.41 -0.82 -1.57
C ASP A 251 21.23 -0.90 -0.04
N ALA A 252 20.43 -0.01 0.55
CA ALA A 252 20.35 0.12 2.02
C ALA A 252 19.91 -1.18 2.73
N GLN A 253 18.85 -1.81 2.26
CA GLN A 253 18.37 -3.06 2.82
C GLN A 253 19.32 -4.23 2.50
N ALA A 254 19.83 -4.28 1.28
CA ALA A 254 20.77 -5.31 0.85
C ALA A 254 22.07 -5.27 1.66
N ARG A 255 22.56 -4.07 1.98
CA ARG A 255 23.75 -3.87 2.81
C ARG A 255 23.53 -4.42 4.23
N ARG A 256 22.40 -4.13 4.83
CA ARG A 256 22.07 -4.58 6.19
C ARG A 256 21.79 -6.08 6.29
N LEU A 257 21.15 -6.65 5.25
CA LEU A 257 20.75 -8.06 5.20
C LEU A 257 21.73 -8.95 4.43
N HIS A 258 22.85 -8.39 3.94
CA HIS A 258 23.85 -9.10 3.15
C HIS A 258 23.29 -9.78 1.91
N ILE A 259 22.47 -9.05 1.14
CA ILE A 259 21.89 -9.51 -0.11
C ILE A 259 22.81 -9.10 -1.27
N ARG A 260 23.44 -10.06 -1.89
CA ARG A 260 24.38 -9.83 -2.98
C ARG A 260 23.92 -10.49 -4.28
N ILE A 261 24.41 -9.95 -5.38
CA ILE A 261 24.25 -10.51 -6.71
C ILE A 261 25.63 -10.93 -7.21
N LYS A 262 25.74 -12.13 -7.76
CA LYS A 262 26.96 -12.65 -8.38
C LYS A 262 26.87 -12.50 -9.88
N GLY A 263 27.79 -11.70 -10.43
CA GLY A 263 27.92 -11.48 -11.86
C GLY A 263 28.59 -12.62 -12.58
N LYS A 264 28.56 -12.59 -13.92
CA LYS A 264 29.19 -13.59 -14.79
C LYS A 264 30.70 -13.66 -14.61
N ASP A 265 31.33 -12.56 -14.20
CA ASP A 265 32.75 -12.46 -13.89
C ASP A 265 33.14 -13.06 -12.53
N GLY A 266 32.17 -13.59 -11.80
CA GLY A 266 32.34 -14.15 -10.45
C GLY A 266 32.42 -13.12 -9.33
N LYS A 267 32.39 -11.84 -9.64
CA LYS A 267 32.36 -10.77 -8.65
C LYS A 267 30.96 -10.58 -8.09
N THR A 268 30.89 -10.20 -6.81
CA THR A 268 29.63 -9.92 -6.13
C THR A 268 29.46 -8.43 -5.88
N TYR A 269 28.22 -7.99 -5.87
CA TYR A 269 27.82 -6.61 -5.54
C TYR A 269 26.48 -6.62 -4.81
N LEU A 270 26.17 -5.51 -4.13
CA LEU A 270 24.91 -5.38 -3.40
C LEU A 270 23.75 -5.22 -4.38
N ALA A 271 22.65 -5.92 -4.10
CA ALA A 271 21.40 -5.75 -4.83
C ALA A 271 20.77 -4.38 -4.50
N HIS A 272 19.90 -3.89 -5.39
CA HIS A 272 18.96 -2.82 -5.09
C HIS A 272 17.57 -3.40 -4.82
N THR A 273 16.82 -2.77 -3.93
CA THR A 273 15.48 -3.18 -3.57
C THR A 273 14.50 -2.03 -3.73
N LEU A 274 13.31 -2.37 -4.21
CA LEU A 274 12.21 -1.41 -4.39
C LEU A 274 10.92 -2.05 -3.92
N ASN A 275 9.99 -1.22 -3.48
CA ASN A 275 8.64 -1.65 -3.17
C ASN A 275 7.63 -0.60 -3.60
N ASN A 276 6.41 -1.04 -3.80
CA ASN A 276 5.27 -0.19 -4.07
C ASN A 276 3.99 -0.87 -3.59
N THR A 277 3.07 -0.09 -3.07
CA THR A 277 1.73 -0.57 -2.77
C THR A 277 0.96 -0.80 -4.07
N CYS A 278 0.49 -2.02 -4.29
CA CYS A 278 -0.49 -2.28 -5.34
C CYS A 278 -1.84 -1.72 -4.92
N VAL A 279 -2.36 -2.24 -3.81
CA VAL A 279 -3.57 -1.74 -3.17
C VAL A 279 -3.59 -2.10 -1.69
N ALA A 280 -4.09 -1.20 -0.86
CA ALA A 280 -4.23 -1.38 0.58
C ALA A 280 -5.64 -0.97 1.03
N PRO A 281 -6.64 -1.84 0.88
CA PRO A 281 -7.91 -1.61 1.56
C PRO A 281 -7.72 -1.84 3.08
N PRO A 282 -8.47 -1.19 3.94
CA PRO A 282 -9.68 -0.40 3.67
C PRO A 282 -9.48 1.05 3.25
N ARG A 283 -8.27 1.67 3.38
CA ARG A 283 -8.07 3.06 2.98
C ARG A 283 -8.51 3.32 1.53
N MET A 284 -8.14 2.44 0.61
CA MET A 284 -8.55 2.51 -0.78
C MET A 284 -10.07 2.46 -0.95
N LEU A 285 -10.80 1.72 -0.07
CA LEU A 285 -12.26 1.67 -0.11
C LEU A 285 -12.90 3.04 0.15
N ILE A 286 -12.26 3.92 0.88
CA ILE A 286 -12.75 5.30 1.07
C ILE A 286 -12.86 6.00 -0.28
N ALA A 287 -11.77 5.98 -1.06
CA ALA A 287 -11.78 6.56 -2.40
C ALA A 287 -12.77 5.86 -3.32
N PHE A 288 -12.82 4.53 -3.27
CA PHE A 288 -13.73 3.72 -4.09
C PHE A 288 -15.19 4.10 -3.84
N LEU A 289 -15.61 4.07 -2.58
CA LEU A 289 -17.00 4.34 -2.19
C LEU A 289 -17.39 5.79 -2.52
N GLU A 290 -16.53 6.76 -2.24
CA GLU A 290 -16.80 8.17 -2.54
C GLU A 290 -16.90 8.43 -4.05
N ASN A 291 -16.04 7.82 -4.87
CA ASN A 291 -16.03 8.04 -6.32
C ASN A 291 -17.16 7.30 -7.06
N HIS A 292 -17.70 6.22 -6.48
CA HIS A 292 -18.72 5.39 -7.12
C HIS A 292 -20.10 5.49 -6.50
N LEU A 293 -20.25 6.31 -5.45
CA LEU A 293 -21.55 6.59 -4.82
C LEU A 293 -22.45 7.31 -5.81
N GLN A 294 -23.71 6.88 -5.86
CA GLN A 294 -24.76 7.50 -6.65
C GLN A 294 -25.72 8.30 -5.76
N ALA A 295 -26.52 9.17 -6.37
CA ALA A 295 -27.47 10.03 -5.64
C ALA A 295 -28.49 9.24 -4.80
N ASP A 296 -28.85 8.02 -5.21
CA ASP A 296 -29.78 7.14 -4.49
C ASP A 296 -29.11 6.31 -3.37
N GLY A 297 -27.82 6.54 -3.12
CA GLY A 297 -27.05 5.82 -2.11
C GLY A 297 -26.45 4.49 -2.58
N SER A 298 -26.71 4.05 -3.80
CA SER A 298 -26.07 2.88 -4.38
C SER A 298 -24.62 3.17 -4.75
N VAL A 299 -23.83 2.11 -4.90
CA VAL A 299 -22.44 2.18 -5.33
C VAL A 299 -22.26 1.34 -6.58
N THR A 300 -21.81 1.97 -7.66
CA THR A 300 -21.54 1.25 -8.92
C THR A 300 -20.24 0.45 -8.81
N ILE A 301 -20.23 -0.73 -9.42
CA ILE A 301 -19.05 -1.59 -9.47
C ILE A 301 -18.40 -1.48 -10.85
N PRO A 302 -17.16 -0.97 -10.94
CA PRO A 302 -16.43 -0.93 -12.20
C PRO A 302 -16.35 -2.29 -12.88
N LYS A 303 -16.36 -2.30 -14.17
CA LYS A 303 -16.43 -3.52 -14.98
C LYS A 303 -15.33 -4.53 -14.62
N VAL A 304 -14.13 -4.06 -14.35
CA VAL A 304 -12.98 -4.93 -14.00
C VAL A 304 -13.17 -5.67 -12.69
N LEU A 305 -14.01 -5.19 -11.77
CA LEU A 305 -14.31 -5.82 -10.48
C LEU A 305 -15.54 -6.72 -10.50
N GLN A 306 -16.42 -6.57 -11.49
CA GLN A 306 -17.66 -7.34 -11.54
C GLN A 306 -17.45 -8.86 -11.50
N PRO A 307 -16.44 -9.45 -12.18
CA PRO A 307 -16.16 -10.87 -12.05
C PRO A 307 -15.83 -11.31 -10.63
N TYR A 308 -15.21 -10.44 -9.84
CA TYR A 308 -14.83 -10.71 -8.44
C TYR A 308 -15.98 -10.45 -7.46
N MET A 309 -17.06 -9.85 -7.93
CA MET A 309 -18.27 -9.56 -7.17
C MET A 309 -19.46 -10.46 -7.61
N GLY A 310 -19.17 -11.60 -8.23
CA GLY A 310 -20.20 -12.49 -8.75
C GLY A 310 -21.04 -11.89 -9.87
N GLY A 311 -20.50 -10.96 -10.64
CA GLY A 311 -21.20 -10.26 -11.70
C GLY A 311 -22.05 -9.07 -11.24
N LEU A 312 -21.99 -8.70 -9.96
CA LEU A 312 -22.75 -7.58 -9.42
C LEU A 312 -22.27 -6.25 -10.07
N GLU A 313 -23.20 -5.52 -10.66
CA GLU A 313 -22.91 -4.24 -11.31
C GLU A 313 -23.13 -3.04 -10.39
N VAL A 314 -24.01 -3.19 -9.41
CA VAL A 314 -24.39 -2.14 -8.46
C VAL A 314 -24.62 -2.76 -7.09
N MET A 315 -24.03 -2.17 -6.04
CA MET A 315 -24.40 -2.47 -4.66
C MET A 315 -25.55 -1.55 -4.23
N VAL A 316 -26.62 -2.12 -3.71
CA VAL A 316 -27.79 -1.38 -3.24
C VAL A 316 -27.76 -1.31 -1.71
N PRO A 317 -27.89 -0.12 -1.08
CA PRO A 317 -27.88 -0.02 0.37
C PRO A 317 -29.09 -0.74 0.98
N VAL A 318 -28.88 -1.31 2.17
CA VAL A 318 -29.95 -1.97 2.95
C VAL A 318 -30.82 -0.90 3.63
N HIS A 319 -30.19 0.18 4.06
CA HIS A 319 -30.87 1.32 4.68
C HIS A 319 -30.83 2.52 3.74
N LYS A 320 -31.99 2.98 3.33
CA LYS A 320 -32.13 4.25 2.61
C LYS A 320 -32.27 5.36 3.66
N LYS A 321 -31.36 6.33 3.60
CA LYS A 321 -31.52 7.59 4.35
C LYS A 321 -32.38 8.55 3.58
#